data_846229f1e165df161fca0458a8a5d681
#
_entry.id   846229f1e165df161fca0458a8a5d681
#
_cell.length_a   1.000
_cell.length_b   1.000
_cell.length_c   1.000
_cell.angle_alpha   90.00
_cell.angle_beta   90.00
_cell.angle_gamma   90.00
#
_symmetry.space_group_name_H-M   'P 1'
#
loop_
_entity.id
_entity.type
_entity.pdbx_description
1 polymer ?
#
loop_
_entity_poly.entity_id
_entity_poly.type
_entity_poly.pdbx_seq_one_letter_code
_entity_poly.pdbx_strand_id
1 'polypeptide(L)'
;MKRVRGGEGVSLIECINPRYNKYRVRWDVKPSSDEGNPQGVTFLEAEFLHKPTIQEIKDTILAWMNSEIDEQILSGFEWNGMKVWLSSENQFNYKAAYDLAVQTNGANLPVVFKFGTTENPTYYTFTSIEELQGFYVSAMNYINLVLNEGWARKDAMDWSEYEKSLNKQIQ
;
A
#
# COMPACT_ATOMS: atom_id res chain seq x y z
N MET A 1 -7.44 5.12 -4.93
CA MET A 1 -8.53 5.98 -4.39
C MET A 1 -8.05 7.42 -4.38
N LYS A 2 -8.91 8.43 -4.61
CA LYS A 2 -8.48 9.84 -4.68
C LYS A 2 -8.59 10.50 -3.30
N ARG A 3 -7.53 11.22 -2.88
CA ARG A 3 -7.54 12.02 -1.65
C ARG A 3 -8.37 13.29 -1.84
N VAL A 4 -9.22 13.58 -0.87
CA VAL A 4 -10.14 14.74 -0.87
C VAL A 4 -9.63 15.78 0.11
N ARG A 5 -9.92 17.07 -0.14
CA ARG A 5 -9.61 18.19 0.76
C ARG A 5 -10.85 18.60 1.54
N GLY A 6 -10.66 19.00 2.80
CA GLY A 6 -11.72 19.50 3.67
C GLY A 6 -11.20 20.51 4.69
N GLY A 7 -12.13 21.05 5.48
CA GLY A 7 -11.79 21.92 6.59
C GLY A 7 -11.42 21.16 7.86
N GLU A 8 -10.96 21.90 8.86
CA GLU A 8 -10.72 21.37 10.20
C GLU A 8 -12.01 20.79 10.81
N GLY A 9 -11.88 19.74 11.61
CA GLY A 9 -13.01 19.11 12.30
C GLY A 9 -13.95 18.27 11.41
N VAL A 10 -13.45 17.78 10.27
CA VAL A 10 -14.23 16.90 9.39
C VAL A 10 -14.71 15.65 10.15
N SER A 11 -16.01 15.35 10.05
CA SER A 11 -16.60 14.17 10.68
C SER A 11 -16.14 12.89 9.98
N LEU A 12 -15.77 11.86 10.74
CA LEU A 12 -15.38 10.54 10.19
C LEU A 12 -16.56 9.84 9.49
N ILE A 13 -17.79 10.06 10.00
CA ILE A 13 -19.00 9.51 9.40
C ILE A 13 -20.03 10.65 9.28
N GLU A 14 -20.60 10.79 8.11
CA GLU A 14 -21.59 11.84 7.80
C GLU A 14 -22.76 11.26 6.99
N CYS A 15 -23.99 11.57 7.42
CA CYS A 15 -25.18 11.34 6.61
C CYS A 15 -25.30 12.44 5.57
N ILE A 16 -24.88 12.20 4.34
CA ILE A 16 -24.85 13.22 3.28
C ILE A 16 -26.20 13.37 2.56
N ASN A 17 -27.09 12.38 2.68
CA ASN A 17 -28.45 12.46 2.16
C ASN A 17 -29.41 11.57 2.96
N PRO A 18 -30.12 12.14 3.96
CA PRO A 18 -31.06 11.37 4.79
C PRO A 18 -32.20 10.72 4.01
N ARG A 19 -32.68 11.40 2.93
CA ARG A 19 -33.81 10.88 2.11
C ARG A 19 -33.47 9.56 1.43
N TYR A 20 -32.21 9.39 1.03
CA TYR A 20 -31.72 8.19 0.34
C TYR A 20 -30.84 7.33 1.25
N ASN A 21 -30.82 7.62 2.55
CA ASN A 21 -30.00 6.90 3.54
C ASN A 21 -28.53 6.81 3.14
N LYS A 22 -27.99 7.90 2.53
CA LYS A 22 -26.64 7.93 1.97
C LYS A 22 -25.64 8.46 2.98
N TYR A 23 -24.57 7.70 3.20
CA TYR A 23 -23.52 8.03 4.16
C TYR A 23 -22.16 8.14 3.48
N ARG A 24 -21.27 8.86 4.15
CA ARG A 24 -19.86 8.98 3.78
C ARG A 24 -19.01 8.66 4.99
N VAL A 25 -18.00 7.80 4.78
CA VAL A 25 -17.01 7.43 5.79
C VAL A 25 -15.65 7.93 5.33
N ARG A 26 -14.89 8.55 6.24
CA ARG A 26 -13.59 9.14 5.97
C ARG A 26 -12.51 8.52 6.87
N TRP A 27 -11.31 8.42 6.34
CA TRP A 27 -10.14 7.89 7.06
C TRP A 27 -8.85 8.53 6.55
N ASP A 28 -7.72 8.20 7.18
CA ASP A 28 -6.40 8.71 6.86
C ASP A 28 -6.39 10.25 6.77
N VAL A 29 -7.03 10.88 7.78
CA VAL A 29 -7.11 12.34 7.89
C VAL A 29 -5.74 12.88 8.24
N LYS A 30 -5.20 13.78 7.41
CA LYS A 30 -3.89 14.39 7.56
C LYS A 30 -3.99 15.91 7.40
N PRO A 31 -3.16 16.70 8.07
CA PRO A 31 -3.05 18.14 7.78
C PRO A 31 -2.80 18.39 6.29
N SER A 32 -3.39 19.43 5.76
CA SER A 32 -3.13 19.87 4.39
C SER A 32 -1.73 20.51 4.33
N SER A 33 -0.98 20.20 3.27
CA SER A 33 0.28 20.89 2.95
C SER A 33 0.05 22.15 2.11
N ASP A 34 -1.20 22.59 1.92
CA ASP A 34 -1.56 23.75 1.12
C ASP A 34 -1.32 25.04 1.92
N GLU A 35 -0.35 25.85 1.47
CA GLU A 35 -0.04 27.15 2.09
C GLU A 35 -1.23 28.12 2.09
N GLY A 36 -2.17 27.98 1.14
CA GLY A 36 -3.41 28.75 1.07
C GLY A 36 -4.48 28.33 2.08
N ASN A 37 -4.34 27.17 2.72
CA ASN A 37 -5.26 26.68 3.76
C ASN A 37 -4.50 25.88 4.84
N PRO A 38 -3.76 26.55 5.72
CA PRO A 38 -2.90 25.87 6.71
C PRO A 38 -3.71 25.12 7.79
N GLN A 39 -5.01 25.36 7.93
CA GLN A 39 -5.91 24.62 8.83
C GLN A 39 -6.74 23.55 8.11
N GLY A 40 -6.50 23.37 6.82
CA GLY A 40 -7.16 22.33 6.02
C GLY A 40 -6.68 20.94 6.36
N VAL A 41 -7.51 19.96 6.00
CA VAL A 41 -7.16 18.55 6.09
C VAL A 41 -7.36 17.87 4.76
N THR A 42 -6.66 16.77 4.58
CA THR A 42 -6.87 15.84 3.47
C THR A 42 -7.23 14.47 4.03
N PHE A 43 -8.09 13.73 3.34
CA PHE A 43 -8.57 12.43 3.77
C PHE A 43 -8.95 11.56 2.57
N LEU A 44 -9.16 10.30 2.84
CA LEU A 44 -9.82 9.37 1.93
C LEU A 44 -11.27 9.18 2.36
N GLU A 45 -12.15 8.89 1.40
CA GLU A 45 -13.55 8.68 1.69
C GLU A 45 -14.20 7.60 0.81
N ALA A 46 -15.22 6.95 1.37
CA ALA A 46 -16.12 6.06 0.66
C ALA A 46 -17.58 6.42 0.94
N GLU A 47 -18.44 6.22 -0.04
CA GLU A 47 -19.88 6.42 0.08
C GLU A 47 -20.60 5.09 0.26
N PHE A 48 -21.61 5.08 1.14
CA PHE A 48 -22.49 3.96 1.40
C PHE A 48 -23.94 4.37 1.09
N LEU A 49 -24.70 3.48 0.44
CA LEU A 49 -26.11 3.70 0.12
C LEU A 49 -27.04 3.25 1.26
N HIS A 50 -26.49 3.07 2.45
CA HIS A 50 -27.16 2.79 3.71
C HIS A 50 -26.28 3.27 4.85
N LYS A 51 -26.80 3.30 6.08
CA LYS A 51 -25.99 3.53 7.28
C LYS A 51 -25.03 2.34 7.45
N PRO A 52 -23.70 2.55 7.33
CA PRO A 52 -22.75 1.45 7.41
C PRO A 52 -22.69 0.88 8.83
N THR A 53 -22.41 -0.40 8.93
CA THR A 53 -22.03 -1.07 10.17
C THR A 53 -20.56 -0.82 10.46
N ILE A 54 -20.14 -1.00 11.70
CA ILE A 54 -18.70 -0.91 12.05
C ILE A 54 -17.86 -1.93 11.28
N GLN A 55 -18.42 -3.11 10.98
CA GLN A 55 -17.73 -4.14 10.21
C GLN A 55 -17.49 -3.71 8.77
N GLU A 56 -18.46 -3.12 8.09
CA GLU A 56 -18.31 -2.61 6.72
C GLU A 56 -17.27 -1.48 6.66
N ILE A 57 -17.22 -0.64 7.68
CA ILE A 57 -16.18 0.42 7.80
C ILE A 57 -14.80 -0.21 7.94
N LYS A 58 -14.65 -1.19 8.84
CA LYS A 58 -13.40 -1.94 9.03
C LYS A 58 -12.95 -2.59 7.74
N ASP A 59 -13.83 -3.33 7.08
CA ASP A 59 -13.53 -4.03 5.83
C ASP A 59 -13.07 -3.06 4.73
N THR A 60 -13.73 -1.90 4.62
CA THR A 60 -13.38 -0.88 3.63
C THR A 60 -11.98 -0.28 3.89
N ILE A 61 -11.70 0.10 5.13
CA ILE A 61 -10.42 0.72 5.50
C ILE A 61 -9.28 -0.30 5.42
N LEU A 62 -9.49 -1.54 5.91
CA LEU A 62 -8.50 -2.59 5.84
C LEU A 62 -8.19 -3.02 4.40
N ALA A 63 -9.20 -3.06 3.52
CA ALA A 63 -8.99 -3.33 2.10
C ALA A 63 -8.12 -2.24 1.45
N TRP A 64 -8.35 -0.96 1.79
CA TRP A 64 -7.48 0.12 1.34
C TRP A 64 -6.05 -0.04 1.88
N MET A 65 -5.88 -0.33 3.18
CA MET A 65 -4.54 -0.55 3.76
C MET A 65 -3.81 -1.71 3.10
N ASN A 66 -4.53 -2.78 2.73
CA ASN A 66 -3.95 -3.89 1.96
C ASN A 66 -3.46 -3.41 0.60
N SER A 67 -4.27 -2.63 -0.12
CA SER A 67 -3.86 -2.13 -1.45
C SER A 67 -2.65 -1.19 -1.40
N GLU A 68 -2.49 -0.41 -0.32
CA GLU A 68 -1.30 0.44 -0.11
C GLU A 68 -0.04 -0.42 0.14
N ILE A 69 -0.17 -1.49 0.95
CA ILE A 69 0.91 -2.45 1.20
C ILE A 69 1.32 -3.15 -0.10
N ASP A 70 0.34 -3.65 -0.85
CA ASP A 70 0.58 -4.36 -2.11
C ASP A 70 1.26 -3.44 -3.14
N GLU A 71 0.82 -2.18 -3.26
CA GLU A 71 1.44 -1.19 -4.14
C GLU A 71 2.87 -0.86 -3.71
N GLN A 72 3.11 -0.71 -2.41
CA GLN A 72 4.44 -0.45 -1.87
C GLN A 72 5.39 -1.62 -2.14
N ILE A 73 4.94 -2.87 -1.96
CA ILE A 73 5.72 -4.06 -2.32
C ILE A 73 6.01 -4.05 -3.83
N LEU A 74 4.97 -3.79 -4.63
CA LEU A 74 5.03 -3.90 -6.09
C LEU A 74 6.03 -2.93 -6.72
N SER A 75 6.08 -1.68 -6.25
CA SER A 75 6.76 -0.56 -6.93
C SER A 75 7.81 0.16 -6.10
N GLY A 76 7.96 -0.16 -4.82
CA GLY A 76 8.80 0.61 -3.90
C GLY A 76 10.24 0.12 -3.74
N PHE A 77 10.60 -1.05 -4.28
CA PHE A 77 11.95 -1.59 -4.16
C PHE A 77 12.88 -1.05 -5.22
N GLU A 78 14.12 -0.72 -4.83
CA GLU A 78 15.19 -0.31 -5.73
C GLU A 78 16.44 -1.17 -5.53
N TRP A 79 17.09 -1.52 -6.64
CA TRP A 79 18.39 -2.18 -6.68
C TRP A 79 19.38 -1.35 -7.46
N ASN A 80 20.48 -0.93 -6.81
CA ASN A 80 21.50 -0.08 -7.43
C ASN A 80 20.91 1.17 -8.11
N GLY A 81 19.91 1.82 -7.46
CA GLY A 81 19.23 3.01 -7.98
C GLY A 81 18.21 2.73 -9.12
N MET A 82 17.98 1.48 -9.46
CA MET A 82 16.99 1.08 -10.46
C MET A 82 15.72 0.58 -9.78
N LYS A 83 14.56 1.04 -10.22
CA LYS A 83 13.27 0.52 -9.75
C LYS A 83 13.09 -0.93 -10.16
N VAL A 84 12.68 -1.77 -9.21
CA VAL A 84 12.42 -3.19 -9.42
C VAL A 84 10.95 -3.47 -9.16
N TRP A 85 10.28 -4.04 -10.14
CA TRP A 85 8.88 -4.41 -10.05
C TRP A 85 8.73 -5.78 -9.38
N LEU A 86 8.25 -5.80 -8.12
CA LEU A 86 8.13 -7.02 -7.31
C LEU A 86 6.74 -7.66 -7.43
N SER A 87 6.21 -7.83 -8.65
CA SER A 87 5.02 -8.66 -8.86
C SER A 87 5.27 -10.10 -8.41
N SER A 88 4.22 -10.85 -8.07
CA SER A 88 4.35 -12.26 -7.67
C SER A 88 5.07 -13.11 -8.73
N GLU A 89 4.84 -12.82 -10.00
CA GLU A 89 5.53 -13.48 -11.12
C GLU A 89 7.03 -13.16 -11.10
N ASN A 90 7.41 -11.90 -10.95
CA ASN A 90 8.81 -11.49 -10.89
C ASN A 90 9.51 -12.05 -9.65
N GLN A 91 8.86 -12.06 -8.50
CA GLN A 91 9.39 -12.67 -7.27
C GLN A 91 9.69 -14.15 -7.50
N PHE A 92 8.77 -14.87 -8.16
CA PHE A 92 8.98 -16.27 -8.52
C PHE A 92 10.15 -16.45 -9.49
N ASN A 93 10.25 -15.61 -10.53
CA ASN A 93 11.32 -15.66 -11.51
C ASN A 93 12.70 -15.38 -10.87
N TYR A 94 12.77 -14.39 -9.97
CA TYR A 94 14.00 -14.08 -9.23
C TYR A 94 14.44 -15.25 -8.34
N LYS A 95 13.46 -15.85 -7.63
CA LYS A 95 13.72 -17.04 -6.82
C LYS A 95 14.21 -18.22 -7.67
N ALA A 96 13.51 -18.52 -8.76
CA ALA A 96 13.86 -19.63 -9.64
C ALA A 96 15.26 -19.47 -10.24
N ALA A 97 15.63 -18.26 -10.67
CA ALA A 97 16.95 -17.99 -11.20
C ALA A 97 18.04 -18.15 -10.14
N TYR A 98 17.80 -17.68 -8.91
CA TYR A 98 18.73 -17.85 -7.78
C TYR A 98 18.87 -19.32 -7.38
N ASP A 99 17.75 -20.04 -7.20
CA ASP A 99 17.77 -21.46 -6.86
C ASP A 99 18.56 -22.29 -7.90
N LEU A 100 18.33 -22.00 -9.20
CA LEU A 100 19.03 -22.67 -10.28
C LEU A 100 20.54 -22.34 -10.26
N ALA A 101 20.91 -21.10 -10.02
CA ALA A 101 22.31 -20.70 -9.90
C ALA A 101 23.03 -21.44 -8.77
N VAL A 102 22.38 -21.57 -7.61
CA VAL A 102 22.93 -22.33 -6.48
C VAL A 102 23.04 -23.81 -6.82
N GLN A 103 21.98 -24.42 -7.37
CA GLN A 103 21.96 -25.85 -7.67
C GLN A 103 22.96 -26.26 -8.76
N THR A 104 23.23 -25.39 -9.71
CA THR A 104 24.14 -25.64 -10.86
C THR A 104 25.54 -25.08 -10.66
N ASN A 105 25.82 -24.50 -9.45
CA ASN A 105 27.07 -23.81 -9.15
C ASN A 105 27.41 -22.72 -10.21
N GLY A 106 26.36 -21.95 -10.59
CA GLY A 106 26.48 -20.82 -11.52
C GLY A 106 26.43 -21.18 -13.00
N ALA A 107 26.15 -22.43 -13.40
CA ALA A 107 26.16 -22.82 -14.82
C ALA A 107 25.07 -22.13 -15.66
N ASN A 108 24.02 -21.56 -15.03
CA ASN A 108 22.99 -20.75 -15.69
C ASN A 108 23.33 -19.25 -15.80
N LEU A 109 24.45 -18.80 -15.24
CA LEU A 109 24.89 -17.41 -15.34
C LEU A 109 25.56 -17.12 -16.68
N PRO A 110 25.47 -15.90 -17.21
CA PRO A 110 24.78 -14.72 -16.62
C PRO A 110 23.27 -14.80 -16.78
N VAL A 111 22.53 -14.21 -15.80
CA VAL A 111 21.08 -14.00 -15.83
C VAL A 111 20.79 -12.52 -16.03
N VAL A 112 19.82 -12.21 -16.90
CA VAL A 112 19.41 -10.83 -17.19
C VAL A 112 17.99 -10.60 -16.71
N PHE A 113 17.78 -9.55 -15.89
CA PHE A 113 16.45 -9.08 -15.53
C PHE A 113 16.18 -7.69 -16.10
N LYS A 114 14.92 -7.43 -16.40
CA LYS A 114 14.44 -6.12 -16.80
C LYS A 114 13.97 -5.36 -15.57
N PHE A 115 14.59 -4.22 -15.30
CA PHE A 115 14.27 -3.26 -14.24
C PHE A 115 13.80 -1.93 -14.84
N GLY A 116 13.56 -0.94 -13.99
CA GLY A 116 13.13 0.39 -14.41
C GLY A 116 11.63 0.48 -14.62
N THR A 117 11.21 1.49 -15.39
CA THR A 117 9.79 1.71 -15.74
C THR A 117 9.50 1.24 -17.15
N THR A 118 8.22 1.23 -17.52
CA THR A 118 7.81 0.89 -18.90
C THR A 118 8.42 1.84 -19.93
N GLU A 119 8.51 3.13 -19.58
CA GLU A 119 9.07 4.18 -20.44
C GLU A 119 10.60 4.17 -20.47
N ASN A 120 11.25 3.76 -19.36
CA ASN A 120 12.70 3.74 -19.20
C ASN A 120 13.15 2.37 -18.65
N PRO A 121 13.10 1.31 -19.46
CA PRO A 121 13.55 -0.01 -19.04
C PRO A 121 15.08 -0.06 -18.97
N THR A 122 15.57 -0.77 -17.96
CA THR A 122 17.01 -1.07 -17.78
C THR A 122 17.19 -2.56 -17.66
N TYR A 123 18.15 -3.12 -18.39
CA TYR A 123 18.49 -4.56 -18.32
C TYR A 123 19.71 -4.73 -17.43
N TYR A 124 19.55 -5.45 -16.33
CA TYR A 124 20.62 -5.73 -15.38
C TYR A 124 21.09 -7.17 -15.51
N THR A 125 22.41 -7.35 -15.64
CA THR A 125 23.02 -8.67 -15.84
C THR A 125 23.73 -9.10 -14.56
N PHE A 126 23.26 -10.19 -13.96
CA PHE A 126 23.90 -10.84 -12.83
C PHE A 126 24.92 -11.85 -13.33
N THR A 127 26.17 -11.70 -12.94
CA THR A 127 27.29 -12.51 -13.41
C THR A 127 27.83 -13.46 -12.37
N SER A 128 27.45 -13.32 -11.09
CA SER A 128 27.85 -14.21 -10.01
C SER A 128 26.67 -14.62 -9.13
N ILE A 129 26.82 -15.76 -8.43
CA ILE A 129 25.83 -16.24 -7.46
C ILE A 129 25.69 -15.26 -6.31
N GLU A 130 26.80 -14.71 -5.83
CA GLU A 130 26.85 -13.77 -4.70
C GLU A 130 26.05 -12.49 -4.99
N GLU A 131 26.20 -11.95 -6.20
CA GLU A 131 25.45 -10.75 -6.61
C GLU A 131 23.96 -11.03 -6.72
N LEU A 132 23.59 -12.16 -7.36
CA LEU A 132 22.18 -12.59 -7.48
C LEU A 132 21.57 -12.90 -6.11
N GLN A 133 22.34 -13.49 -5.19
CA GLN A 133 21.93 -13.70 -3.79
C GLN A 133 21.70 -12.38 -3.08
N GLY A 134 22.61 -11.43 -3.20
CA GLY A 134 22.50 -10.09 -2.60
C GLY A 134 21.21 -9.39 -3.03
N PHE A 135 20.92 -9.41 -4.32
CA PHE A 135 19.67 -8.91 -4.88
C PHE A 135 18.45 -9.61 -4.30
N TYR A 136 18.40 -10.95 -4.36
CA TYR A 136 17.25 -11.72 -3.90
C TYR A 136 16.98 -11.53 -2.40
N VAL A 137 18.02 -11.58 -1.58
CA VAL A 137 17.90 -11.36 -0.12
C VAL A 137 17.41 -9.93 0.17
N SER A 138 17.92 -8.93 -0.53
CA SER A 138 17.51 -7.54 -0.36
C SER A 138 16.03 -7.35 -0.73
N ALA A 139 15.57 -7.95 -1.83
CA ALA A 139 14.16 -7.91 -2.24
C ALA A 139 13.25 -8.59 -1.20
N MET A 140 13.64 -9.76 -0.68
CA MET A 140 12.87 -10.47 0.36
C MET A 140 12.82 -9.70 1.67
N ASN A 141 13.93 -9.10 2.10
CA ASN A 141 13.97 -8.26 3.29
C ASN A 141 13.08 -7.02 3.15
N TYR A 142 13.07 -6.39 1.98
CA TYR A 142 12.18 -5.28 1.68
C TYR A 142 10.70 -5.68 1.80
N ILE A 143 10.30 -6.79 1.19
CA ILE A 143 8.93 -7.31 1.28
C ILE A 143 8.53 -7.54 2.73
N ASN A 144 9.39 -8.22 3.52
CA ASN A 144 9.14 -8.50 4.92
C ASN A 144 9.01 -7.22 5.75
N LEU A 145 9.84 -6.20 5.48
CA LEU A 145 9.75 -4.90 6.14
C LEU A 145 8.38 -4.25 5.88
N VAL A 146 7.98 -4.14 4.62
CA VAL A 146 6.69 -3.53 4.23
C VAL A 146 5.51 -4.26 4.84
N LEU A 147 5.53 -5.60 4.85
CA LEU A 147 4.48 -6.42 5.49
C LEU A 147 4.40 -6.16 6.99
N ASN A 148 5.54 -6.17 7.70
CA ASN A 148 5.59 -5.95 9.15
C ASN A 148 5.08 -4.55 9.53
N GLU A 149 5.51 -3.52 8.80
CA GLU A 149 5.03 -2.15 8.99
C GLU A 149 3.53 -2.03 8.70
N GLY A 150 3.07 -2.70 7.65
CA GLY A 150 1.65 -2.74 7.28
C GLY A 150 0.78 -3.41 8.34
N TRP A 151 1.22 -4.53 8.90
CA TRP A 151 0.52 -5.22 9.99
C TRP A 151 0.49 -4.37 11.26
N ALA A 152 1.62 -3.80 11.66
CA ALA A 152 1.68 -2.91 12.82
C ALA A 152 0.72 -1.71 12.68
N ARG A 153 0.61 -1.12 11.49
CA ARG A 153 -0.35 -0.04 11.20
C ARG A 153 -1.81 -0.51 11.36
N LYS A 154 -2.15 -1.72 10.89
CA LYS A 154 -3.50 -2.27 11.02
C LYS A 154 -3.86 -2.55 12.48
N ASP A 155 -2.93 -3.13 13.23
CA ASP A 155 -3.11 -3.47 14.64
C ASP A 155 -3.25 -2.21 15.52
N ALA A 156 -2.60 -1.11 15.13
CA ALA A 156 -2.67 0.17 15.82
C ALA A 156 -3.94 1.00 15.51
N MET A 157 -4.84 0.52 14.65
CA MET A 157 -6.05 1.25 14.28
C MET A 157 -7.02 1.38 15.46
N ASP A 158 -7.34 2.61 15.87
CA ASP A 158 -8.38 2.90 16.85
C ASP A 158 -9.76 3.01 16.17
N TRP A 159 -10.60 2.01 16.39
CA TRP A 159 -11.96 1.95 15.86
C TRP A 159 -12.99 2.66 16.73
N SER A 160 -12.64 3.04 17.96
CA SER A 160 -13.57 3.62 18.94
C SER A 160 -14.20 4.92 18.45
N GLU A 161 -13.46 5.74 17.70
CA GLU A 161 -13.97 7.00 17.14
C GLU A 161 -15.06 6.77 16.07
N TYR A 162 -14.94 5.69 15.28
CA TYR A 162 -15.99 5.29 14.33
C TYR A 162 -17.23 4.77 15.06
N GLU A 163 -17.07 3.96 16.10
CA GLU A 163 -18.18 3.45 16.93
C GLU A 163 -18.93 4.60 17.61
N LYS A 164 -18.21 5.58 18.19
CA LYS A 164 -18.81 6.81 18.76
C LYS A 164 -19.56 7.63 17.70
N SER A 165 -18.99 7.76 16.50
CA SER A 165 -19.60 8.51 15.40
C SER A 165 -20.89 7.85 14.88
N LEU A 166 -20.92 6.52 14.80
CA LEU A 166 -22.12 5.75 14.45
C LEU A 166 -23.24 5.92 15.48
N ASN A 167 -22.90 5.97 16.77
CA ASN A 167 -23.86 6.10 17.86
C ASN A 167 -24.46 7.52 17.96
N LYS A 168 -23.67 8.57 17.67
CA LYS A 168 -24.15 9.97 17.66
C LYS A 168 -25.21 10.25 16.60
N GLN A 169 -25.31 9.46 15.56
CA GLN A 169 -26.29 9.62 14.49
C GLN A 169 -27.63 8.92 14.77
N ILE A 170 -27.82 8.41 15.98
CA ILE A 170 -29.08 7.78 16.43
C ILE A 170 -29.97 8.78 17.18
N GLN A 171 -29.47 9.98 17.49
CA GLN A 171 -30.22 11.07 18.13
C GLN A 171 -30.65 12.12 17.09
#